data_03fe30b34e80677e2d333edf5bf59e87
#
_entry.id   03fe30b34e80677e2d333edf5bf59e87
#
_cell.length_a   1.000
_cell.length_b   1.000
_cell.length_c   1.000
_cell.angle_alpha   90.00
_cell.angle_beta   90.00
_cell.angle_gamma   90.00
#
_symmetry.space_group_name_H-M   'P 1'
#
loop_
_entity.id
_entity.type
_entity.pdbx_description
1 polymer ?
#
loop_
_entity_poly.entity_id
_entity_poly.type
_entity_poly.pdbx_seq_one_letter_code
_entity_poly.pdbx_strand_id
1 'polypeptide(L)'
;MILLFLTAGCASSNVKIGQSTTTAVDLKGKNYRMIQAGAEGESYGFRLLGILPFSSPSYAAARQALYASVKEPLTGRAVALANQMEDRSSLYLILFSIPKVTITADVIEFIDNTAGSTNQ
;
A
#
# COMPACT_ATOMS: atom_id res chain seq x y z
N MET A 1 8.54 -45.33 -11.87
CA MET A 1 9.19 -44.19 -12.55
C MET A 1 8.37 -42.96 -12.29
N ILE A 2 8.72 -42.22 -11.19
CA ILE A 2 7.99 -41.03 -10.74
C ILE A 2 8.56 -39.85 -11.49
N LEU A 3 7.77 -39.34 -12.45
CA LEU A 3 8.14 -38.13 -13.21
C LEU A 3 7.91 -36.91 -12.33
N LEU A 4 8.98 -36.40 -11.75
CA LEU A 4 8.99 -35.16 -10.98
C LEU A 4 8.80 -33.99 -11.96
N PHE A 5 7.58 -33.52 -12.17
CA PHE A 5 7.35 -32.26 -12.86
C PHE A 5 7.76 -31.12 -11.95
N LEU A 6 8.97 -30.59 -12.19
CA LEU A 6 9.36 -29.28 -11.68
C LEU A 6 8.48 -28.23 -12.37
N THR A 7 7.42 -27.81 -11.68
CA THR A 7 6.58 -26.71 -12.14
C THR A 7 7.30 -25.39 -11.85
N ALA A 8 7.88 -24.80 -12.89
CA ALA A 8 8.36 -23.43 -12.84
C ALA A 8 7.14 -22.51 -12.68
N GLY A 9 6.91 -22.00 -11.49
CA GLY A 9 5.93 -20.95 -11.23
C GLY A 9 6.36 -19.67 -11.93
N CYS A 10 5.51 -19.11 -12.78
CA CYS A 10 5.72 -17.78 -13.36
C CYS A 10 5.23 -16.74 -12.37
N ALA A 11 6.14 -15.90 -11.88
CA ALA A 11 5.79 -14.69 -11.14
C ALA A 11 5.65 -13.53 -12.13
N SER A 12 4.49 -12.91 -12.17
CA SER A 12 4.23 -11.72 -12.96
C SER A 12 4.06 -10.53 -12.04
N SER A 13 4.86 -9.49 -12.23
CA SER A 13 4.75 -8.23 -11.50
C SER A 13 4.43 -7.09 -12.47
N ASN A 14 3.38 -6.34 -12.19
CA ASN A 14 3.06 -5.11 -12.89
C ASN A 14 3.18 -3.96 -11.89
N VAL A 15 4.23 -3.19 -12.01
CA VAL A 15 4.44 -1.98 -11.20
C VAL A 15 3.75 -0.83 -11.90
N LYS A 16 2.68 -0.30 -11.31
CA LYS A 16 2.10 0.98 -11.71
C LYS A 16 2.67 2.08 -10.83
N ILE A 17 3.64 2.79 -11.36
CA ILE A 17 4.12 4.02 -10.75
C ILE A 17 3.14 5.12 -11.11
N GLY A 18 2.12 5.28 -10.29
CA GLY A 18 1.19 6.39 -10.38
C GLY A 18 1.49 7.36 -9.24
N GLN A 19 1.98 8.53 -9.55
CA GLN A 19 1.93 9.66 -8.61
C GLN A 19 0.47 10.12 -8.48
N SER A 20 -0.39 9.29 -7.93
CA SER A 20 -1.71 9.73 -7.54
C SER A 20 -1.70 9.97 -6.04
N THR A 21 -1.42 11.19 -5.67
CA THR A 21 -1.90 11.71 -4.39
C THR A 21 -3.42 11.70 -4.49
N THR A 22 -4.05 10.70 -3.90
CA THR A 22 -5.52 10.57 -3.84
C THR A 22 -6.18 11.69 -3.02
N THR A 23 -5.39 12.46 -2.33
CA THR A 23 -5.74 13.74 -1.73
C THR A 23 -4.89 14.79 -2.43
N ALA A 24 -5.52 15.80 -3.01
CA ALA A 24 -4.84 16.98 -3.54
C ALA A 24 -4.25 17.77 -2.36
N VAL A 25 -3.16 17.24 -1.80
CA VAL A 25 -2.45 17.87 -0.69
C VAL A 25 -1.41 18.80 -1.30
N ASP A 26 -1.56 20.10 -1.07
CA ASP A 26 -0.54 21.07 -1.45
C ASP A 26 0.63 20.98 -0.48
N LEU A 27 1.68 20.29 -0.91
CA LEU A 27 2.93 20.14 -0.16
C LEU A 27 3.89 21.35 -0.31
N LYS A 28 3.46 22.42 -0.97
CA LYS A 28 4.27 23.63 -1.14
C LYS A 28 4.47 24.41 0.15
N GLY A 29 3.55 24.26 1.13
CA GLY A 29 3.72 24.81 2.47
C GLY A 29 4.53 23.87 3.34
N LYS A 30 5.40 24.42 4.20
CA LYS A 30 6.16 23.64 5.19
C LYS A 30 5.32 23.30 6.43
N ASN A 31 4.04 23.00 6.24
CA ASN A 31 3.08 22.74 7.30
C ASN A 31 2.84 21.26 7.54
N TYR A 32 3.81 20.43 7.22
CA TYR A 32 3.73 18.99 7.44
C TYR A 32 5.01 18.43 8.03
N ARG A 33 4.86 17.33 8.72
CA ARG A 33 5.96 16.54 9.28
C ARG A 33 5.87 15.12 8.70
N MET A 34 6.99 14.56 8.31
CA MET A 34 7.06 13.16 7.92
C MET A 34 7.06 12.28 9.17
N ILE A 35 6.09 11.39 9.28
CA ILE A 35 6.00 10.41 10.36
C ILE A 35 6.84 9.20 10.02
N GLN A 36 6.65 8.66 8.82
CA GLN A 36 7.35 7.48 8.34
C GLN A 36 7.48 7.51 6.83
N ALA A 37 8.70 7.37 6.33
CA ALA A 37 8.97 7.19 4.92
C ALA A 37 8.86 5.71 4.56
N GLY A 38 8.28 5.42 3.39
CA GLY A 38 8.22 4.07 2.85
C GLY A 38 7.42 3.08 3.70
N ALA A 39 6.30 3.53 4.30
CA ALA A 39 5.38 2.61 4.96
C ALA A 39 4.76 1.67 3.93
N GLU A 40 4.63 0.40 4.26
CA GLU A 40 4.17 -0.63 3.34
C GLU A 40 2.98 -1.40 3.92
N GLY A 41 2.02 -1.71 3.06
CA GLY A 41 0.88 -2.53 3.39
C GLY A 41 0.54 -3.49 2.26
N GLU A 42 0.19 -4.70 2.60
CA GLU A 42 -0.08 -5.78 1.65
C GLU A 42 -1.47 -6.35 1.83
N SER A 43 -2.07 -6.78 0.73
CA SER A 43 -3.30 -7.54 0.70
C SER A 43 -3.17 -8.71 -0.26
N TYR A 44 -3.60 -9.88 0.18
CA TYR A 44 -3.53 -11.12 -0.58
C TYR A 44 -4.92 -11.58 -0.99
N GLY A 45 -5.00 -12.22 -2.13
CA GLY A 45 -6.18 -12.95 -2.58
C GLY A 45 -5.85 -14.41 -2.82
N PHE A 46 -6.87 -15.20 -3.16
CA PHE A 46 -6.74 -16.60 -3.53
C PHE A 46 -7.67 -16.93 -4.68
N ARG A 47 -7.15 -17.58 -5.70
CA ARG A 47 -7.91 -18.08 -6.87
C ARG A 47 -7.60 -19.55 -7.10
N LEU A 48 -8.63 -20.34 -7.29
CA LEU A 48 -8.51 -21.75 -7.66
C LEU A 48 -8.51 -21.89 -9.18
N LEU A 49 -7.63 -22.74 -9.72
CA LEU A 49 -7.45 -22.96 -11.16
C LEU A 49 -7.24 -21.68 -11.99
N GLY A 50 -6.82 -20.60 -11.35
CA GLY A 50 -6.63 -19.30 -11.98
C GLY A 50 -7.91 -18.58 -12.43
N ILE A 51 -9.07 -19.22 -12.31
CA ILE A 51 -10.36 -18.74 -12.86
C ILE A 51 -11.38 -18.45 -11.75
N LEU A 52 -11.44 -19.30 -10.71
CA LEU A 52 -12.42 -19.16 -9.62
C LEU A 52 -11.87 -18.30 -8.49
N PRO A 53 -12.34 -17.05 -8.35
CA PRO A 53 -11.92 -16.17 -7.26
C PRO A 53 -12.60 -16.57 -5.96
N PHE A 54 -11.85 -17.05 -4.98
CA PHE A 54 -12.33 -17.22 -3.61
C PHE A 54 -12.18 -15.95 -2.81
N SER A 55 -11.06 -15.26 -3.00
CA SER A 55 -10.85 -13.94 -2.43
C SER A 55 -10.00 -13.09 -3.38
N SER A 56 -10.25 -11.80 -3.39
CA SER A 56 -9.47 -10.85 -4.19
C SER A 56 -8.71 -9.93 -3.27
N PRO A 57 -7.44 -9.60 -3.60
CA PRO A 57 -6.71 -8.61 -2.84
C PRO A 57 -7.43 -7.27 -2.98
N SER A 58 -7.52 -6.55 -1.88
CA SER A 58 -8.23 -5.28 -1.80
C SER A 58 -7.23 -4.15 -1.56
N TYR A 59 -7.37 -3.08 -2.32
CA TYR A 59 -6.65 -1.84 -2.11
C TYR A 59 -6.90 -1.25 -0.71
N ALA A 60 -8.17 -1.32 -0.25
CA ALA A 60 -8.54 -0.84 1.08
C ALA A 60 -7.85 -1.64 2.19
N ALA A 61 -7.79 -2.98 2.05
CA ALA A 61 -7.09 -3.83 3.02
C ALA A 61 -5.58 -3.57 3.03
N ALA A 62 -4.95 -3.39 1.88
CA ALA A 62 -3.54 -3.04 1.79
C ALA A 62 -3.26 -1.67 2.44
N ARG A 63 -4.14 -0.69 2.25
CA ARG A 63 -4.04 0.62 2.90
C ARG A 63 -4.20 0.52 4.42
N GLN A 64 -5.13 -0.28 4.92
CA GLN A 64 -5.26 -0.52 6.36
C GLN A 64 -4.02 -1.18 6.94
N ALA A 65 -3.45 -2.16 6.24
CA ALA A 65 -2.21 -2.80 6.64
C ALA A 65 -1.04 -1.81 6.66
N LEU A 66 -0.98 -0.88 5.71
CA LEU A 66 0.01 0.19 5.68
C LEU A 66 -0.12 1.08 6.93
N TYR A 67 -1.31 1.54 7.26
CA TYR A 67 -1.51 2.35 8.48
C TYR A 67 -1.17 1.57 9.76
N ALA A 68 -1.46 0.26 9.79
CA ALA A 68 -1.10 -0.59 10.91
C ALA A 68 0.41 -0.83 11.04
N SER A 69 1.16 -0.71 9.95
CA SER A 69 2.63 -0.86 9.93
C SER A 69 3.37 0.36 10.48
N VAL A 70 2.70 1.50 10.59
CA VAL A 70 3.29 2.74 11.13
C VAL A 70 3.53 2.59 12.63
N LYS A 71 4.74 2.91 13.05
CA LYS A 71 5.17 2.72 14.45
C LYS A 71 4.52 3.69 15.43
N GLU A 72 4.09 4.87 14.95
CA GLU A 72 3.45 5.87 15.78
C GLU A 72 1.91 5.75 15.74
N PRO A 73 1.20 6.01 16.84
CA PRO A 73 -0.26 6.01 16.84
C PRO A 73 -0.79 7.14 15.96
N LEU A 74 -1.70 6.81 15.04
CA LEU A 74 -2.27 7.76 14.08
C LEU A 74 -3.64 8.30 14.51
N THR A 75 -4.23 7.76 15.57
CA THR A 75 -5.56 8.14 16.05
C THR A 75 -5.59 9.60 16.51
N GLY A 76 -6.55 10.37 16.01
CA GLY A 76 -6.71 11.78 16.35
C GLY A 76 -5.71 12.71 15.67
N ARG A 77 -4.93 12.23 14.71
CA ARG A 77 -3.93 13.03 13.99
C ARG A 77 -4.38 13.25 12.53
N ALA A 78 -4.05 14.41 12.00
CA ALA A 78 -4.32 14.75 10.60
C ALA A 78 -3.19 14.18 9.71
N VAL A 79 -3.32 12.93 9.29
CA VAL A 79 -2.33 12.24 8.47
C VAL A 79 -2.78 12.08 7.02
N ALA A 80 -1.82 12.07 6.12
CA ALA A 80 -2.04 11.78 4.70
C ALA A 80 -0.93 10.89 4.16
N LEU A 81 -1.21 10.24 3.02
CA LEU A 81 -0.21 9.45 2.29
C LEU A 81 0.32 10.29 1.14
N ALA A 82 1.63 10.39 1.05
CA ALA A 82 2.35 11.02 -0.06
C ALA A 82 3.18 9.98 -0.81
N ASN A 83 3.56 10.27 -2.05
CA ASN A 83 4.41 9.39 -2.89
C ASN A 83 3.90 7.95 -2.94
N GLN A 84 2.59 7.76 -3.05
CA GLN A 84 2.00 6.44 -3.03
C GLN A 84 2.36 5.66 -4.29
N MET A 85 2.88 4.45 -4.09
CA MET A 85 3.19 3.47 -5.12
C MET A 85 2.33 2.23 -4.90
N GLU A 86 1.76 1.70 -5.97
CA GLU A 86 1.01 0.46 -5.95
C GLU A 86 1.73 -0.58 -6.80
N ASP A 87 2.02 -1.72 -6.23
CA ASP A 87 2.54 -2.90 -6.92
C ASP A 87 1.51 -4.03 -6.88
N ARG A 88 1.29 -4.64 -8.04
CA ARG A 88 0.44 -5.82 -8.18
C ARG A 88 1.26 -6.98 -8.70
N SER A 89 1.30 -8.04 -7.92
CA SER A 89 1.97 -9.27 -8.28
C SER A 89 1.01 -10.46 -8.15
N SER A 90 1.30 -11.53 -8.85
CA SER A 90 0.55 -12.78 -8.76
C SER A 90 1.49 -13.95 -8.85
N LEU A 91 1.38 -14.84 -7.88
CA LEU A 91 2.07 -16.12 -7.91
C LEU A 91 1.12 -17.17 -8.52
N TYR A 92 1.50 -17.73 -9.65
CA TYR A 92 0.73 -18.76 -10.32
C TYR A 92 1.33 -20.14 -10.03
N LEU A 93 0.49 -21.00 -9.48
CA LEU A 93 0.75 -22.43 -9.28
C LEU A 93 -0.26 -23.20 -10.13
N ILE A 94 0.02 -24.45 -10.48
CA ILE A 94 -0.82 -25.21 -11.41
C ILE A 94 -2.30 -25.24 -11.00
N LEU A 95 -2.56 -25.41 -9.70
CA LEU A 95 -3.93 -25.57 -9.17
C LEU A 95 -4.50 -24.27 -8.58
N PHE A 96 -3.67 -23.30 -8.28
CA PHE A 96 -4.12 -22.04 -7.64
C PHE A 96 -3.19 -20.88 -7.94
N SER A 97 -3.70 -19.68 -7.77
CA SER A 97 -2.91 -18.45 -7.83
C SER A 97 -3.17 -17.55 -6.61
N ILE A 98 -2.15 -16.85 -6.21
CA ILE A 98 -2.19 -15.92 -5.09
C ILE A 98 -1.88 -14.52 -5.64
N PRO A 99 -2.91 -13.74 -5.98
CA PRO A 99 -2.73 -12.34 -6.31
C PRO A 99 -2.42 -11.54 -5.05
N LYS A 100 -1.52 -10.57 -5.17
CA LYS A 100 -1.09 -9.68 -4.08
C LYS A 100 -1.11 -8.24 -4.56
N VAL A 101 -1.58 -7.34 -3.71
CA VAL A 101 -1.47 -5.89 -3.86
C VAL A 101 -0.60 -5.36 -2.73
N THR A 102 0.43 -4.62 -3.07
CA THR A 102 1.31 -3.93 -2.12
C THR A 102 1.17 -2.43 -2.34
N ILE A 103 0.98 -1.69 -1.27
CA ILE A 103 0.99 -0.23 -1.29
C ILE A 103 2.16 0.25 -0.46
N THR A 104 3.00 1.08 -1.06
CA THR A 104 4.08 1.78 -0.37
C THR A 104 3.81 3.26 -0.43
N ALA A 105 3.91 3.96 0.68
CA ALA A 105 3.70 5.41 0.73
C ALA A 105 4.46 6.05 1.89
N ASP A 106 4.68 7.35 1.78
CA ASP A 106 5.18 8.17 2.87
C ASP A 106 4.00 8.67 3.70
N VAL A 107 4.07 8.49 5.02
CA VAL A 107 3.04 8.97 5.94
C VAL A 107 3.47 10.33 6.48
N ILE A 108 2.65 11.33 6.23
CA ILE A 108 2.87 12.71 6.66
C ILE A 108 1.76 13.15 7.60
N GLU A 109 2.08 14.05 8.52
CA GLU A 109 1.13 14.70 9.42
C GLU A 109 1.12 16.20 9.14
N PHE A 110 -0.07 16.77 9.05
CA PHE A 110 -0.23 18.21 8.97
C PHE A 110 -0.07 18.83 10.36
N ILE A 111 0.76 19.88 10.45
CA ILE A 111 0.98 20.65 11.66
C ILE A 111 0.22 21.96 11.51
N ASP A 112 -0.75 22.21 12.38
CA ASP A 112 -1.39 23.52 12.46
C ASP A 112 -0.40 24.54 13.02
N ASN A 113 0.05 25.45 12.17
CA ASN A 113 0.88 26.59 12.57
C ASN A 113 0.05 27.71 13.24
N THR A 114 -1.12 27.39 13.79
CA THR A 114 -1.98 28.38 14.45
C THR A 114 -1.49 28.81 15.84
N ALA A 115 -0.36 28.27 16.31
CA ALA A 115 0.22 28.66 17.60
C ALA A 115 1.19 29.87 17.52
N GLY A 116 0.96 30.80 16.59
CA GLY A 116 1.87 31.92 16.38
C GLY A 116 1.23 33.27 16.02
N SER A 117 -0.08 33.43 16.17
CA SER A 117 -0.75 34.69 15.91
C SER A 117 -1.56 35.15 17.14
N THR A 118 -0.90 35.24 18.26
CA THR A 118 -1.35 36.16 19.32
C THR A 118 -0.34 37.27 19.34
N ASN A 119 -0.62 38.34 18.57
CA ASN A 119 -0.20 39.66 19.00
C ASN A 119 -0.77 40.75 18.08
N GLN A 120 -1.58 41.55 18.73
CA GLN A 120 -1.83 42.99 18.58
C GLN A 120 -2.79 43.37 17.47
#